data_bed844bac962b3fb0846e62ef07225aa
#
_entry.id   bed844bac962b3fb0846e62ef07225aa
#
_cell.length_a   1.000
_cell.length_b   1.000
_cell.length_c   1.000
_cell.angle_alpha   90.00
_cell.angle_beta   90.00
_cell.angle_gamma   90.00
#
_symmetry.space_group_name_H-M   'P 1'
#
loop_
_entity.id
_entity.type
_entity.pdbx_description
1 polymer ?
#
loop_
_entity_poly.entity_id
_entity_poly.type
_entity_poly.pdbx_seq_one_letter_code
_entity_poly.pdbx_strand_id
1 'polypeptide(L)'
;LIAFSSLVAQDISGKVVFAYSNSDDSSKIDGFGLNRVYLNFSKEISDELSVTIQTDAYPESSSQNIYLRNAKADWKTLNGNVVIGLQEMNMFKVQQMNWGKRYLDKTVMDRMQYSSVADMGIGYYHSKDKFHGSILITNGAGFKKSETDSHKKLSLQFIYGTVKLSKSDGFNVGAVLSHEPYDRKGEVTIPEEPAGEHSKKVFGVFGGYAKDNLRVGAEWSQLDDSGLLDGNYNNNLTSVYCNYAFKNKQSLIVKYDKVSGNKDANYALV
;
A
#
# COMPACT_ATOMS: atom_id res chain seq x y z
N LEU A 1 3.52 3.64 -27.70
CA LEU A 1 2.11 3.90 -27.31
C LEU A 1 1.34 2.58 -27.45
N ILE A 2 0.83 2.04 -26.34
CA ILE A 2 -0.09 0.89 -26.37
C ILE A 2 -1.49 1.48 -26.21
N ALA A 3 -2.32 1.38 -27.24
CA ALA A 3 -3.70 1.84 -27.23
C ALA A 3 -4.66 0.65 -27.40
N PHE A 4 -5.65 0.55 -26.53
CA PHE A 4 -6.75 -0.39 -26.65
C PHE A 4 -7.99 0.35 -27.14
N SER A 5 -8.52 0.00 -28.31
CA SER A 5 -9.62 0.71 -28.96
C SER A 5 -11.00 0.39 -28.37
N SER A 6 -11.18 -0.75 -27.72
CA SER A 6 -12.39 -1.11 -26.99
C SER A 6 -12.09 -2.15 -25.90
N LEU A 7 -12.54 -1.89 -24.69
CA LEU A 7 -12.44 -2.82 -23.59
C LEU A 7 -13.85 -3.17 -23.11
N VAL A 8 -14.35 -4.35 -23.45
CA VAL A 8 -15.53 -4.92 -22.81
C VAL A 8 -15.03 -5.75 -21.64
N ALA A 9 -15.42 -5.39 -20.42
CA ALA A 9 -15.00 -6.13 -19.24
C ALA A 9 -15.52 -7.59 -19.29
N GLN A 10 -14.65 -8.54 -18.96
CA GLN A 10 -15.00 -9.95 -18.83
C GLN A 10 -15.50 -10.23 -17.41
N ASP A 11 -14.84 -9.63 -16.42
CA ASP A 11 -15.22 -9.74 -15.01
C ASP A 11 -15.44 -8.35 -14.41
N ILE A 12 -16.58 -8.20 -13.73
CA ILE A 12 -16.91 -7.02 -12.94
C ILE A 12 -17.08 -7.46 -11.51
N SER A 13 -16.33 -6.84 -10.59
CA SER A 13 -16.44 -7.11 -9.16
C SER A 13 -16.36 -5.80 -8.37
N GLY A 14 -16.84 -5.84 -7.13
CA GLY A 14 -16.81 -4.66 -6.28
C GLY A 14 -16.74 -5.00 -4.80
N LYS A 15 -16.37 -4.00 -4.01
CA LYS A 15 -16.39 -4.07 -2.55
C LYS A 15 -16.84 -2.73 -2.01
N VAL A 16 -17.83 -2.78 -1.10
CA VAL A 16 -18.31 -1.60 -0.37
C VAL A 16 -18.03 -1.81 1.11
N VAL A 17 -17.53 -0.76 1.77
CA VAL A 17 -17.26 -0.75 3.21
C VAL A 17 -18.03 0.41 3.83
N PHE A 18 -19.02 0.07 4.65
CA PHE A 18 -19.77 1.00 5.48
C PHE A 18 -19.22 0.98 6.90
N ALA A 19 -19.36 2.08 7.61
CA ALA A 19 -19.11 2.15 9.03
C ALA A 19 -20.19 3.00 9.72
N TYR A 20 -20.43 2.72 10.97
CA TYR A 20 -21.00 3.65 11.92
C TYR A 20 -19.93 3.97 12.94
N SER A 21 -19.63 5.23 13.14
CA SER A 21 -18.67 5.69 14.14
C SER A 21 -19.43 6.42 15.26
N ASN A 22 -19.02 6.11 16.48
CA ASN A 22 -19.41 6.83 17.68
C ASN A 22 -18.13 7.14 18.44
N SER A 23 -17.97 8.35 18.93
CA SER A 23 -16.75 8.79 19.61
C SER A 23 -17.09 9.68 20.78
N ASP A 24 -16.44 9.45 21.92
CA ASP A 24 -16.52 10.35 23.08
C ASP A 24 -15.79 11.70 22.85
N ASP A 25 -15.05 11.81 21.74
CA ASP A 25 -14.40 13.05 21.32
C ASP A 25 -15.43 13.97 20.65
N SER A 26 -15.78 15.06 21.32
CA SER A 26 -16.78 16.04 20.86
C SER A 26 -16.40 16.76 19.56
N SER A 27 -15.15 16.66 19.10
CA SER A 27 -14.69 17.18 17.80
C SER A 27 -15.04 16.25 16.63
N LYS A 28 -15.47 15.02 16.90
CA LYS A 28 -15.86 14.04 15.90
C LYS A 28 -17.38 13.93 15.80
N ILE A 29 -17.86 13.78 14.58
CA ILE A 29 -19.30 13.63 14.32
C ILE A 29 -19.64 12.14 14.29
N ASP A 30 -20.59 11.74 15.12
CA ASP A 30 -21.15 10.40 15.10
C ASP A 30 -22.03 10.22 13.88
N GLY A 31 -21.94 9.05 13.25
CA GLY A 31 -22.80 8.80 12.11
C GLY A 31 -22.42 7.61 11.23
N PHE A 32 -23.26 7.42 10.23
CA PHE A 32 -23.00 6.45 9.17
C PHE A 32 -22.02 7.03 8.16
N GLY A 33 -21.02 6.21 7.78
CA GLY A 33 -20.01 6.57 6.81
C GLY A 33 -19.86 5.54 5.71
N LEU A 34 -19.54 6.03 4.51
CA LEU A 34 -19.09 5.21 3.40
C LEU A 34 -17.56 5.27 3.36
N ASN A 35 -16.90 4.22 3.87
CA ASN A 35 -15.45 4.26 4.01
C ASN A 35 -14.72 3.97 2.70
N ARG A 36 -15.25 3.07 1.87
CA ARG A 36 -14.64 2.65 0.61
C ARG A 36 -15.66 2.08 -0.36
N VAL A 37 -15.46 2.36 -1.65
CA VAL A 37 -16.12 1.67 -2.75
C VAL A 37 -15.08 1.34 -3.81
N TYR A 38 -14.83 0.05 -4.00
CA TYR A 38 -13.99 -0.43 -5.10
C TYR A 38 -14.89 -1.01 -6.19
N LEU A 39 -14.65 -0.60 -7.43
CA LEU A 39 -15.15 -1.26 -8.63
C LEU A 39 -13.97 -1.73 -9.45
N ASN A 40 -13.97 -2.99 -9.81
CA ASN A 40 -12.93 -3.63 -10.60
C ASN A 40 -13.52 -4.09 -11.92
N PHE A 41 -12.81 -3.79 -12.99
CA PHE A 41 -13.07 -4.28 -14.34
C PHE A 41 -11.81 -5.00 -14.79
N SER A 42 -11.92 -6.26 -15.19
CA SER A 42 -10.81 -7.01 -15.73
C SER A 42 -11.17 -7.71 -17.03
N LYS A 43 -10.18 -7.92 -17.88
CA LYS A 43 -10.29 -8.65 -19.11
C LYS A 43 -9.00 -9.38 -19.43
N GLU A 44 -9.10 -10.65 -19.72
CA GLU A 44 -8.03 -11.41 -20.37
C GLU A 44 -8.06 -11.11 -21.88
N ILE A 45 -6.95 -10.58 -22.39
CA ILE A 45 -6.77 -10.27 -23.83
C ILE A 45 -6.22 -11.51 -24.55
N SER A 46 -5.27 -12.21 -23.92
CA SER A 46 -4.73 -13.49 -24.32
C SER A 46 -4.37 -14.32 -23.07
N ASP A 47 -3.83 -15.51 -23.25
CA ASP A 47 -3.34 -16.37 -22.17
C ASP A 47 -2.21 -15.70 -21.36
N GLU A 48 -1.46 -14.80 -22.00
CA GLU A 48 -0.34 -14.08 -21.37
C GLU A 48 -0.69 -12.65 -20.94
N LEU A 49 -1.70 -12.00 -21.53
CA LEU A 49 -1.98 -10.59 -21.32
C LEU A 49 -3.37 -10.37 -20.73
N SER A 50 -3.41 -9.70 -19.59
CA SER A 50 -4.66 -9.22 -18.99
C SER A 50 -4.59 -7.72 -18.67
N VAL A 51 -5.76 -7.08 -18.62
CA VAL A 51 -5.91 -5.66 -18.28
C VAL A 51 -6.87 -5.53 -17.10
N THR A 52 -6.51 -4.68 -16.15
CA THR A 52 -7.34 -4.39 -14.97
C THR A 52 -7.48 -2.90 -14.78
N ILE A 53 -8.72 -2.46 -14.53
CA ILE A 53 -9.06 -1.11 -14.10
C ILE A 53 -9.75 -1.22 -12.74
N GLN A 54 -9.31 -0.44 -11.75
CA GLN A 54 -9.94 -0.36 -10.44
C GLN A 54 -10.15 1.10 -10.05
N THR A 55 -11.37 1.44 -9.65
CA THR A 55 -11.65 2.72 -9.00
C THR A 55 -11.67 2.57 -7.48
N ASP A 56 -11.38 3.65 -6.78
CA ASP A 56 -11.46 3.78 -5.31
C ASP A 56 -12.23 5.07 -4.99
N ALA A 57 -13.44 4.92 -4.48
CA ALA A 57 -14.24 6.04 -4.02
C ALA A 57 -14.28 6.07 -2.49
N TYR A 58 -13.99 7.24 -1.92
CA TYR A 58 -14.08 7.46 -0.48
C TYR A 58 -14.35 8.94 -0.19
N PRO A 59 -14.99 9.25 0.96
CA PRO A 59 -15.21 10.62 1.35
C PRO A 59 -13.88 11.31 1.68
N GLU A 60 -13.71 12.52 1.18
CA GLU A 60 -12.75 13.50 1.65
C GLU A 60 -13.51 14.62 2.38
N SER A 61 -12.82 15.47 3.11
CA SER A 61 -13.41 16.41 4.09
C SER A 61 -14.63 17.21 3.62
N SER A 62 -14.79 17.44 2.32
CA SER A 62 -15.90 18.22 1.75
C SER A 62 -16.57 17.60 0.51
N SER A 63 -16.10 16.44 0.05
CA SER A 63 -16.58 15.81 -1.19
C SER A 63 -16.38 14.29 -1.18
N GLN A 64 -17.14 13.61 -2.04
CA GLN A 64 -16.89 12.20 -2.34
C GLN A 64 -16.12 12.14 -3.66
N ASN A 65 -14.85 11.76 -3.61
CA ASN A 65 -14.00 11.68 -4.78
C ASN A 65 -13.86 10.21 -5.25
N ILE A 66 -13.84 10.05 -6.57
CA ILE A 66 -13.55 8.77 -7.22
C ILE A 66 -12.18 8.88 -7.87
N TYR A 67 -11.27 8.03 -7.45
CA TYR A 67 -9.92 7.96 -8.00
C TYR A 67 -9.76 6.71 -8.84
N LEU A 68 -8.98 6.81 -9.90
CA LEU A 68 -8.45 5.66 -10.61
C LEU A 68 -7.28 5.11 -9.78
N ARG A 69 -7.46 3.94 -9.17
CA ARG A 69 -6.46 3.34 -8.30
C ARG A 69 -5.51 2.41 -9.03
N ASN A 70 -6.03 1.61 -9.95
CA ASN A 70 -5.25 0.77 -10.85
C ASN A 70 -5.78 0.93 -12.27
N ALA A 71 -4.87 1.02 -13.23
CA ALA A 71 -5.13 0.92 -14.67
C ALA A 71 -3.87 0.33 -15.28
N LYS A 72 -3.83 -0.99 -15.40
CA LYS A 72 -2.61 -1.72 -15.70
C LYS A 72 -2.84 -2.88 -16.65
N ALA A 73 -1.78 -3.22 -17.37
CA ALA A 73 -1.64 -4.45 -18.12
C ALA A 73 -0.66 -5.38 -17.38
N ASP A 74 -1.06 -6.62 -17.17
CA ASP A 74 -0.25 -7.70 -16.61
C ASP A 74 0.12 -8.64 -17.75
N TRP A 75 1.43 -8.76 -18.02
CA TRP A 75 1.98 -9.62 -19.07
C TRP A 75 2.78 -10.75 -18.44
N LYS A 76 2.29 -11.96 -18.59
CA LYS A 76 2.98 -13.19 -18.17
C LYS A 76 4.10 -13.49 -19.15
N THR A 77 5.31 -13.67 -18.64
CA THR A 77 6.49 -14.09 -19.38
C THR A 77 6.94 -15.48 -18.90
N LEU A 78 7.89 -16.09 -19.59
CA LEU A 78 8.44 -17.41 -19.19
C LEU A 78 9.00 -17.43 -17.76
N ASN A 79 9.51 -16.30 -17.27
CA ASN A 79 10.22 -16.24 -16.01
C ASN A 79 9.55 -15.32 -14.95
N GLY A 80 8.37 -14.79 -15.22
CA GLY A 80 7.68 -13.88 -14.28
C GLY A 80 6.63 -13.02 -14.98
N ASN A 81 6.19 -11.98 -14.31
CA ASN A 81 5.19 -11.06 -14.84
C ASN A 81 5.76 -9.64 -14.96
N VAL A 82 5.54 -9.02 -16.11
CA VAL A 82 5.75 -7.58 -16.32
C VAL A 82 4.41 -6.88 -16.15
N VAL A 83 4.36 -5.85 -15.32
CA VAL A 83 3.17 -5.03 -15.08
C VAL A 83 3.44 -3.61 -15.53
N ILE A 84 2.58 -3.04 -16.37
CA ILE A 84 2.75 -1.70 -16.94
C ILE A 84 1.49 -0.88 -16.66
N GLY A 85 1.65 0.34 -16.21
CA GLY A 85 0.55 1.28 -15.94
C GLY A 85 0.45 1.68 -14.48
N LEU A 86 -0.73 2.17 -14.10
CA LEU A 86 -1.04 2.54 -12.71
C LEU A 86 -1.26 1.26 -11.91
N GLN A 87 -0.29 0.91 -11.08
CA GLN A 87 -0.22 -0.39 -10.41
C GLN A 87 0.00 -0.26 -8.90
N GLU A 88 -0.35 -1.30 -8.15
CA GLU A 88 -0.10 -1.36 -6.72
C GLU A 88 1.40 -1.38 -6.43
N MET A 89 1.81 -0.60 -5.43
CA MET A 89 3.18 -0.59 -4.95
C MET A 89 3.51 -1.85 -4.15
N ASN A 90 4.76 -2.32 -4.27
CA ASN A 90 5.26 -3.52 -3.59
C ASN A 90 5.73 -3.27 -2.14
N MET A 91 5.56 -2.05 -1.59
CA MET A 91 6.15 -1.65 -0.32
C MET A 91 5.46 -2.24 0.92
N PHE A 92 4.12 -2.41 0.89
CA PHE A 92 3.36 -2.93 2.04
C PHE A 92 2.20 -3.87 1.67
N LYS A 93 2.13 -4.33 0.44
CA LYS A 93 1.06 -5.22 -0.02
C LYS A 93 1.04 -6.55 0.75
N VAL A 94 2.21 -7.15 0.97
CA VAL A 94 2.30 -8.43 1.70
C VAL A 94 2.01 -8.24 3.17
N GLN A 95 2.47 -7.16 3.78
CA GLN A 95 2.12 -6.81 5.15
C GLN A 95 0.60 -6.64 5.31
N GLN A 96 -0.09 -6.02 4.34
CA GLN A 96 -1.55 -5.97 4.33
C GLN A 96 -2.21 -7.36 4.25
N MET A 97 -1.60 -8.29 3.50
CA MET A 97 -2.09 -9.68 3.42
C MET A 97 -1.80 -10.46 4.71
N ASN A 98 -0.70 -10.16 5.40
CA ASN A 98 -0.40 -10.73 6.71
C ASN A 98 -1.40 -10.21 7.76
N TRP A 99 -1.63 -8.90 7.80
CA TRP A 99 -2.62 -8.27 8.68
C TRP A 99 -4.05 -8.78 8.42
N GLY A 100 -4.48 -8.84 7.16
CA GLY A 100 -5.75 -9.39 6.72
C GLY A 100 -7.01 -8.61 7.14
N LYS A 101 -6.89 -7.57 7.95
CA LYS A 101 -8.00 -6.77 8.52
C LYS A 101 -7.97 -5.31 8.07
N ARG A 102 -7.55 -5.07 6.83
CA ARG A 102 -7.44 -3.73 6.23
C ARG A 102 -8.73 -2.90 6.29
N TYR A 103 -9.89 -3.55 6.44
CA TYR A 103 -11.18 -2.89 6.60
C TYR A 103 -11.37 -2.26 7.99
N LEU A 104 -10.69 -2.76 9.01
CA LEU A 104 -10.67 -2.16 10.35
C LEU A 104 -9.61 -1.08 10.44
N ASP A 105 -8.40 -1.40 10.00
CA ASP A 105 -7.26 -0.50 10.14
C ASP A 105 -6.20 -0.73 9.06
N LYS A 106 -5.44 0.32 8.73
CA LYS A 106 -4.31 0.29 7.81
C LYS A 106 -3.09 -0.41 8.44
N THR A 107 -2.18 -0.95 7.62
CA THR A 107 -0.82 -1.25 8.08
C THR A 107 -0.12 0.05 8.50
N VAL A 108 0.86 -0.02 9.38
CA VAL A 108 1.51 1.17 9.92
C VAL A 108 2.20 1.98 8.80
N MET A 109 2.85 1.33 7.85
CA MET A 109 3.50 1.98 6.71
C MET A 109 2.48 2.72 5.81
N ASP A 110 1.31 2.13 5.55
CA ASP A 110 0.21 2.78 4.80
C ASP A 110 -0.39 3.97 5.59
N ARG A 111 -0.54 3.83 6.91
CA ARG A 111 -1.05 4.90 7.77
C ARG A 111 -0.09 6.10 7.79
N MET A 112 1.19 5.84 7.90
CA MET A 112 2.23 6.87 7.96
C MET A 112 2.70 7.35 6.59
N GLN A 113 2.11 6.84 5.50
CA GLN A 113 2.36 7.26 4.12
C GLN A 113 3.83 7.15 3.68
N TYR A 114 4.53 6.10 4.15
CA TYR A 114 5.91 5.83 3.73
C TYR A 114 6.00 5.49 2.23
N SER A 115 4.91 5.02 1.65
CA SER A 115 4.73 4.85 0.21
C SER A 115 3.29 5.09 -0.17
N SER A 116 3.03 5.47 -1.42
CA SER A 116 1.69 5.46 -2.00
C SER A 116 1.18 4.02 -2.15
N VAL A 117 -0.15 3.85 -2.22
CA VAL A 117 -0.79 2.52 -2.40
C VAL A 117 -0.62 2.01 -3.82
N ALA A 118 -0.63 2.93 -4.79
CA ALA A 118 -0.44 2.66 -6.21
C ALA A 118 0.27 3.83 -6.88
N ASP A 119 0.95 3.55 -7.99
CA ASP A 119 1.69 4.53 -8.74
C ASP A 119 1.83 4.12 -10.22
N MET A 120 2.08 5.09 -11.09
CA MET A 120 2.27 4.86 -12.53
C MET A 120 3.70 4.42 -12.83
N GLY A 121 3.87 3.30 -13.55
CA GLY A 121 5.19 2.83 -13.92
C GLY A 121 5.23 1.44 -14.51
N ILE A 122 6.37 0.80 -14.38
CA ILE A 122 6.61 -0.58 -14.80
C ILE A 122 7.15 -1.40 -13.63
N GLY A 123 6.68 -2.63 -13.50
CA GLY A 123 7.12 -3.58 -12.48
C GLY A 123 7.46 -4.94 -13.09
N TYR A 124 8.41 -5.63 -12.52
CA TYR A 124 8.69 -7.02 -12.78
C TYR A 124 8.54 -7.84 -11.50
N TYR A 125 7.81 -8.93 -11.59
CA TYR A 125 7.49 -9.83 -10.49
C TYR A 125 7.95 -11.25 -10.86
N HIS A 126 8.76 -11.84 -9.98
CA HIS A 126 9.23 -13.21 -10.14
C HIS A 126 8.86 -14.04 -8.92
N SER A 127 8.49 -15.29 -9.17
CA SER A 127 8.18 -16.26 -8.11
C SER A 127 8.73 -17.63 -8.50
N LYS A 128 9.51 -18.22 -7.61
CA LYS A 128 10.02 -19.58 -7.75
C LYS A 128 9.97 -20.28 -6.40
N ASP A 129 9.20 -21.36 -6.32
CA ASP A 129 8.96 -22.12 -5.08
C ASP A 129 8.41 -21.21 -3.95
N LYS A 130 9.19 -20.99 -2.91
CA LYS A 130 8.89 -20.11 -1.79
C LYS A 130 9.53 -18.72 -1.91
N PHE A 131 10.32 -18.47 -2.95
CA PHE A 131 10.96 -17.18 -3.17
C PHE A 131 10.12 -16.30 -4.09
N HIS A 132 9.87 -15.06 -3.66
CA HIS A 132 9.15 -14.07 -4.45
C HIS A 132 9.93 -12.76 -4.41
N GLY A 133 10.09 -12.15 -5.56
CA GLY A 133 10.77 -10.87 -5.69
C GLY A 133 10.02 -9.94 -6.63
N SER A 134 10.18 -8.65 -6.42
CA SER A 134 9.68 -7.65 -7.36
C SER A 134 10.56 -6.41 -7.38
N ILE A 135 10.64 -5.79 -8.56
CA ILE A 135 11.27 -4.50 -8.79
C ILE A 135 10.29 -3.62 -9.55
N LEU A 136 10.08 -2.39 -9.08
CA LEU A 136 9.24 -1.41 -9.73
C LEU A 136 10.02 -0.12 -9.96
N ILE A 137 9.81 0.47 -11.13
CA ILE A 137 10.22 1.84 -11.47
C ILE A 137 8.94 2.61 -11.74
N THR A 138 8.67 3.60 -10.90
CA THR A 138 7.42 4.37 -10.94
C THR A 138 7.69 5.88 -10.85
N ASN A 139 6.68 6.68 -11.08
CA ASN A 139 6.81 8.12 -11.02
C ASN A 139 7.14 8.65 -9.61
N GLY A 140 6.52 8.09 -8.55
CA GLY A 140 6.66 8.60 -7.17
C GLY A 140 5.47 9.42 -6.70
N ALA A 141 4.78 10.12 -7.58
CA ALA A 141 3.65 11.00 -7.24
C ALA A 141 2.44 10.29 -6.61
N GLY A 142 2.30 8.97 -6.88
CA GLY A 142 1.17 8.17 -6.44
C GLY A 142 -0.07 8.37 -7.32
N PHE A 143 -1.14 7.60 -7.04
CA PHE A 143 -2.32 7.54 -7.92
C PHE A 143 -3.27 8.75 -7.82
N LYS A 144 -3.10 9.63 -6.85
CA LYS A 144 -3.97 10.78 -6.62
C LYS A 144 -3.45 12.09 -7.22
N LYS A 145 -2.21 12.11 -7.64
CA LYS A 145 -1.52 13.31 -8.12
C LYS A 145 -0.92 13.06 -9.49
N SER A 146 -0.86 14.10 -10.30
CA SER A 146 -0.06 14.08 -11.52
C SER A 146 1.43 14.20 -11.20
N GLU A 147 2.26 13.67 -12.07
CA GLU A 147 3.72 13.85 -12.01
C GLU A 147 4.09 15.33 -12.12
N THR A 148 5.00 15.77 -11.29
CA THR A 148 5.44 17.18 -11.22
C THR A 148 6.93 17.37 -11.47
N ASP A 149 7.70 16.27 -11.53
CA ASP A 149 9.14 16.28 -11.82
C ASP A 149 9.54 15.14 -12.76
N SER A 150 10.81 15.02 -13.09
CA SER A 150 11.34 14.00 -13.99
C SER A 150 11.90 12.77 -13.28
N HIS A 151 11.98 12.81 -11.95
CA HIS A 151 12.56 11.75 -11.15
C HIS A 151 11.71 10.48 -11.15
N LYS A 152 12.34 9.35 -10.86
CA LYS A 152 11.65 8.06 -10.78
C LYS A 152 11.98 7.37 -9.47
N LYS A 153 10.95 6.79 -8.88
CA LYS A 153 11.05 5.96 -7.69
C LYS A 153 11.42 4.54 -8.09
N LEU A 154 12.47 4.02 -7.47
CA LEU A 154 12.81 2.60 -7.50
C LEU A 154 12.32 1.93 -6.23
N SER A 155 11.65 0.77 -6.35
CA SER A 155 11.27 -0.05 -5.19
C SER A 155 11.52 -1.53 -5.42
N LEU A 156 12.00 -2.20 -4.38
CA LEU A 156 12.34 -3.62 -4.36
C LEU A 156 11.58 -4.31 -3.23
N GLN A 157 11.18 -5.55 -3.46
CA GLN A 157 10.64 -6.43 -2.43
C GLN A 157 11.19 -7.84 -2.59
N PHE A 158 11.54 -8.46 -1.48
CA PHE A 158 11.93 -9.86 -1.39
C PHE A 158 11.11 -10.57 -0.31
N ILE A 159 10.62 -11.75 -0.61
CA ILE A 159 9.79 -12.54 0.30
C ILE A 159 10.23 -14.00 0.21
N TYR A 160 10.28 -14.65 1.36
CA TYR A 160 10.36 -16.10 1.47
C TYR A 160 9.14 -16.64 2.22
N GLY A 161 8.41 -17.58 1.62
CA GLY A 161 7.25 -18.22 2.21
C GLY A 161 5.91 -17.88 1.52
N THR A 162 4.83 -17.90 2.27
CA THR A 162 3.46 -17.74 1.78
C THR A 162 3.07 -16.27 1.66
N VAL A 163 2.83 -15.76 0.46
CA VAL A 163 2.54 -14.33 0.22
C VAL A 163 1.18 -13.89 0.76
N LYS A 164 0.19 -14.78 0.80
CA LYS A 164 -1.22 -14.45 1.14
C LYS A 164 -1.68 -15.14 2.42
N LEU A 165 -1.08 -14.81 3.56
CA LEU A 165 -1.44 -15.41 4.87
C LEU A 165 -2.87 -15.08 5.32
N SER A 166 -3.53 -14.08 4.74
CA SER A 166 -4.97 -13.85 4.98
C SER A 166 -5.88 -14.94 4.39
N LYS A 167 -5.36 -15.77 3.47
CA LYS A 167 -6.14 -16.78 2.73
C LYS A 167 -5.63 -18.20 2.89
N SER A 168 -4.40 -18.37 3.37
CA SER A 168 -3.75 -19.69 3.48
C SER A 168 -2.83 -19.77 4.69
N ASP A 169 -2.69 -20.95 5.24
CA ASP A 169 -1.75 -21.24 6.30
C ASP A 169 -0.30 -21.18 5.78
N GLY A 170 0.63 -20.95 6.69
CA GLY A 170 2.05 -20.87 6.40
C GLY A 170 2.75 -19.75 7.15
N PHE A 171 3.91 -19.38 6.66
CA PHE A 171 4.67 -18.26 7.18
C PHE A 171 5.31 -17.47 6.04
N ASN A 172 5.68 -16.24 6.31
CA ASN A 172 6.60 -15.48 5.46
C ASN A 172 7.54 -14.61 6.29
N VAL A 173 8.65 -14.28 5.65
CA VAL A 173 9.55 -13.21 6.03
C VAL A 173 9.91 -12.43 4.77
N GLY A 174 10.12 -11.13 4.89
CA GLY A 174 10.46 -10.33 3.72
C GLY A 174 11.07 -8.99 4.08
N ALA A 175 11.60 -8.35 3.05
CA ALA A 175 12.16 -7.02 3.11
C ALA A 175 11.68 -6.16 1.94
N VAL A 176 11.59 -4.87 2.16
CA VAL A 176 11.25 -3.85 1.16
C VAL A 176 12.25 -2.72 1.22
N LEU A 177 12.59 -2.17 0.06
CA LEU A 177 13.43 -0.98 -0.08
C LEU A 177 12.80 -0.06 -1.12
N SER A 178 12.91 1.25 -0.91
CA SER A 178 12.64 2.23 -1.97
C SER A 178 13.55 3.42 -1.87
N HIS A 179 13.83 3.99 -3.04
CA HIS A 179 14.49 5.27 -3.21
C HIS A 179 13.67 6.12 -4.18
N GLU A 180 13.29 7.30 -3.74
CA GLU A 180 12.42 8.23 -4.44
C GLU A 180 13.08 9.62 -4.40
N PRO A 181 13.91 9.95 -5.42
CA PRO A 181 14.35 11.33 -5.61
C PRO A 181 13.14 12.18 -6.02
N TYR A 182 13.13 13.44 -5.64
CA TYR A 182 12.07 14.37 -6.02
C TYR A 182 12.55 15.82 -5.94
N ASP A 183 11.93 16.69 -6.75
CA ASP A 183 12.17 18.13 -6.70
C ASP A 183 11.15 18.79 -5.77
N ARG A 184 11.65 19.57 -4.82
CA ARG A 184 10.80 20.46 -4.05
C ARG A 184 10.76 21.83 -4.73
N LYS A 185 9.62 22.18 -5.27
CA LYS A 185 9.36 23.55 -5.71
C LYS A 185 9.09 24.37 -4.45
N GLY A 186 9.91 25.39 -4.20
CA GLY A 186 9.75 26.27 -3.05
C GLY A 186 8.35 26.87 -3.04
N GLU A 187 7.50 26.41 -2.15
CA GLU A 187 6.29 27.14 -1.79
C GLU A 187 6.71 28.35 -0.96
N VAL A 188 6.33 29.53 -1.42
CA VAL A 188 6.69 30.84 -0.87
C VAL A 188 6.27 31.05 0.60
N THR A 189 5.65 30.07 1.23
CA THR A 189 5.01 30.17 2.55
C THR A 189 5.86 29.70 3.74
N ILE A 190 7.00 29.04 3.50
CA ILE A 190 7.94 28.65 4.56
C ILE A 190 9.36 29.01 4.12
N PRO A 191 9.93 30.11 4.63
CA PRO A 191 11.21 30.65 4.15
C PRO A 191 12.46 29.77 4.43
N GLU A 192 12.34 28.67 5.16
CA GLU A 192 13.48 27.91 5.70
C GLU A 192 13.71 26.55 5.03
N GLU A 193 12.91 26.19 4.01
CA GLU A 193 13.10 24.90 3.35
C GLU A 193 13.84 25.07 2.01
N PRO A 194 15.01 24.44 1.82
CA PRO A 194 15.78 24.61 0.60
C PRO A 194 15.04 24.04 -0.60
N ALA A 195 14.89 24.86 -1.66
CA ALA A 195 14.52 24.36 -2.97
C ALA A 195 15.68 23.51 -3.51
N GLY A 196 15.37 22.37 -4.14
CA GLY A 196 16.39 21.53 -4.73
C GLY A 196 15.95 20.07 -4.87
N GLU A 197 16.90 19.25 -5.24
CA GLU A 197 16.73 17.79 -5.33
C GLU A 197 16.82 17.17 -3.93
N HIS A 198 15.82 16.42 -3.59
CA HIS A 198 15.70 15.68 -2.33
C HIS A 198 15.49 14.20 -2.58
N SER A 199 15.57 13.41 -1.53
CA SER A 199 15.28 11.98 -1.65
C SER A 199 14.56 11.43 -0.43
N LYS A 200 13.61 10.56 -0.69
CA LYS A 200 12.90 9.76 0.30
C LYS A 200 13.34 8.31 0.18
N LYS A 201 13.88 7.76 1.25
CA LYS A 201 14.37 6.38 1.33
C LYS A 201 13.55 5.62 2.36
N VAL A 202 13.10 4.43 2.01
CA VAL A 202 12.39 3.53 2.93
C VAL A 202 13.07 2.18 2.91
N PHE A 203 13.34 1.67 4.10
CA PHE A 203 13.72 0.27 4.31
C PHE A 203 12.74 -0.35 5.29
N GLY A 204 12.35 -1.61 5.08
CA GLY A 204 11.47 -2.34 5.99
C GLY A 204 11.70 -3.83 5.96
N VAL A 205 11.47 -4.47 7.09
CA VAL A 205 11.44 -5.92 7.25
C VAL A 205 10.12 -6.33 7.89
N PHE A 206 9.63 -7.49 7.53
CA PHE A 206 8.37 -7.99 8.06
C PHE A 206 8.35 -9.51 8.11
N GLY A 207 7.44 -10.04 8.93
CA GLY A 207 7.15 -11.47 8.96
C GLY A 207 5.74 -11.73 9.43
N GLY A 208 5.23 -12.90 9.07
CA GLY A 208 3.91 -13.34 9.47
C GLY A 208 3.82 -14.86 9.56
N TYR A 209 2.86 -15.33 10.34
CA TYR A 209 2.51 -16.72 10.49
C TYR A 209 0.99 -16.87 10.54
N ALA A 210 0.49 -17.87 9.85
CA ALA A 210 -0.92 -18.25 9.86
C ALA A 210 -1.03 -19.76 10.00
N LYS A 211 -1.86 -20.21 10.93
CA LYS A 211 -2.25 -21.61 11.05
C LYS A 211 -3.67 -21.69 11.62
N ASP A 212 -4.53 -22.41 10.92
CA ASP A 212 -5.93 -22.58 11.29
C ASP A 212 -6.61 -21.22 11.57
N ASN A 213 -6.93 -20.98 12.83
CA ASN A 213 -7.63 -19.78 13.28
C ASN A 213 -6.70 -18.65 13.75
N LEU A 214 -5.38 -18.90 13.85
CA LEU A 214 -4.40 -17.94 14.35
C LEU A 214 -3.67 -17.26 13.21
N ARG A 215 -3.52 -15.94 13.30
CA ARG A 215 -2.62 -15.14 12.47
C ARG A 215 -1.88 -14.16 13.34
N VAL A 216 -0.55 -14.14 13.20
CA VAL A 216 0.32 -13.20 13.87
C VAL A 216 1.28 -12.58 12.86
N GLY A 217 1.75 -11.37 13.13
CA GLY A 217 2.77 -10.76 12.32
C GLY A 217 3.42 -9.58 13.02
N ALA A 218 4.57 -9.23 12.48
CA ALA A 218 5.36 -8.09 12.91
C ALA A 218 6.00 -7.41 11.70
N GLU A 219 6.18 -6.11 11.79
CA GLU A 219 6.90 -5.31 10.81
C GLU A 219 7.68 -4.18 11.49
N TRP A 220 8.84 -3.89 10.93
CA TRP A 220 9.62 -2.71 11.26
C TRP A 220 10.05 -2.01 9.98
N SER A 221 10.03 -0.69 9.97
CA SER A 221 10.49 0.09 8.83
C SER A 221 11.03 1.45 9.24
N GLN A 222 11.97 1.96 8.46
CA GLN A 222 12.60 3.26 8.60
C GLN A 222 12.33 4.09 7.36
N LEU A 223 12.06 5.37 7.58
CA LEU A 223 11.96 6.42 6.58
C LEU A 223 13.03 7.46 6.85
N ASP A 224 13.82 7.77 5.83
CA ASP A 224 14.69 8.94 5.76
C ASP A 224 14.20 9.84 4.63
N ASP A 225 13.94 11.12 4.91
CA ASP A 225 13.48 12.09 3.93
C ASP A 225 14.29 13.39 4.04
N SER A 226 15.12 13.65 3.04
CA SER A 226 16.02 14.81 3.03
C SER A 226 15.32 16.14 2.67
N GLY A 227 14.08 16.12 2.25
CA GLY A 227 13.27 17.30 1.94
C GLY A 227 12.40 17.79 3.08
N LEU A 228 12.45 17.14 4.24
CA LEU A 228 11.69 17.51 5.41
C LEU A 228 12.63 17.89 6.56
N LEU A 229 12.21 18.84 7.42
CA LEU A 229 12.92 19.26 8.64
C LEU A 229 14.43 19.46 8.43
N ASP A 230 14.79 20.41 7.58
CA ASP A 230 16.19 20.79 7.28
C ASP A 230 17.07 19.61 6.82
N GLY A 231 16.47 18.64 6.12
CA GLY A 231 17.19 17.50 5.55
C GLY A 231 17.41 16.32 6.48
N ASN A 232 16.83 16.31 7.67
CA ASN A 232 17.09 15.27 8.68
C ASN A 232 15.84 14.57 9.21
N TYR A 233 14.80 14.42 8.38
CA TYR A 233 13.62 13.70 8.83
C TYR A 233 13.84 12.19 8.81
N ASN A 234 13.86 11.60 10.00
CA ASN A 234 14.00 10.16 10.21
C ASN A 234 12.92 9.64 11.15
N ASN A 235 12.20 8.62 10.72
CA ASN A 235 11.21 7.93 11.54
C ASN A 235 11.30 6.42 11.41
N ASN A 236 11.09 5.76 12.54
CA ASN A 236 10.98 4.31 12.63
C ASN A 236 9.54 3.91 12.95
N LEU A 237 9.06 2.87 12.29
CA LEU A 237 7.77 2.25 12.54
C LEU A 237 7.97 0.83 13.03
N THR A 238 7.23 0.45 14.07
CA THR A 238 7.13 -0.94 14.52
C THR A 238 5.66 -1.29 14.64
N SER A 239 5.26 -2.46 14.14
CA SER A 239 3.91 -2.97 14.32
C SER A 239 3.96 -4.45 14.69
N VAL A 240 3.10 -4.83 15.63
CA VAL A 240 2.85 -6.23 15.97
C VAL A 240 1.34 -6.45 16.04
N TYR A 241 0.89 -7.61 15.59
CA TYR A 241 -0.54 -7.93 15.62
C TYR A 241 -0.80 -9.42 15.78
N CYS A 242 -1.98 -9.70 16.33
CA CYS A 242 -2.52 -11.04 16.49
C CYS A 242 -4.01 -11.05 16.15
N ASN A 243 -4.45 -12.02 15.38
CA ASN A 243 -5.84 -12.29 15.08
C ASN A 243 -6.15 -13.74 15.41
N TYR A 244 -7.17 -13.98 16.21
CA TYR A 244 -7.66 -15.32 16.52
C TYR A 244 -9.14 -15.41 16.27
N ALA A 245 -9.55 -16.32 15.39
CA ALA A 245 -10.96 -16.57 15.07
C ALA A 245 -11.51 -17.73 15.91
N PHE A 246 -12.54 -17.47 16.70
CA PHE A 246 -13.24 -18.51 17.48
C PHE A 246 -14.23 -19.29 16.60
N LYS A 247 -14.59 -20.50 17.03
CA LYS A 247 -15.55 -21.36 16.32
C LYS A 247 -16.94 -20.75 16.19
N ASN A 248 -17.34 -19.86 17.09
CA ASN A 248 -18.64 -19.16 17.11
C ASN A 248 -18.70 -17.92 16.20
N LYS A 249 -17.80 -17.78 15.23
CA LYS A 249 -17.67 -16.63 14.31
C LYS A 249 -17.20 -15.31 14.97
N GLN A 250 -16.85 -15.30 16.24
CA GLN A 250 -16.20 -14.18 16.91
C GLN A 250 -14.70 -14.18 16.59
N SER A 251 -14.05 -13.03 16.74
CA SER A 251 -12.60 -12.92 16.57
C SER A 251 -12.02 -11.97 17.61
N LEU A 252 -10.90 -12.34 18.18
CA LEU A 252 -10.04 -11.44 18.93
C LEU A 252 -9.01 -10.84 17.97
N ILE A 253 -8.91 -9.53 17.97
CA ILE A 253 -7.99 -8.80 17.09
C ILE A 253 -7.22 -7.82 17.96
N VAL A 254 -5.89 -7.94 17.99
CA VAL A 254 -5.02 -7.02 18.72
C VAL A 254 -3.95 -6.52 17.78
N LYS A 255 -3.71 -5.22 17.79
CA LYS A 255 -2.64 -4.59 17.02
C LYS A 255 -2.04 -3.44 17.82
N TYR A 256 -0.73 -3.33 17.80
CA TYR A 256 0.01 -2.22 18.38
C TYR A 256 1.02 -1.68 17.37
N ASP A 257 0.95 -0.38 17.11
CA ASP A 257 1.87 0.34 16.25
C ASP A 257 2.61 1.40 17.07
N LYS A 258 3.93 1.46 16.91
CA LYS A 258 4.79 2.50 17.46
C LYS A 258 5.48 3.25 16.33
N VAL A 259 5.43 4.57 16.40
CA VAL A 259 6.21 5.50 15.57
C VAL A 259 7.22 6.17 16.50
N SER A 260 8.48 6.27 16.10
CA SER A 260 9.53 6.91 16.87
C SER A 260 10.54 7.62 15.95
N GLY A 261 11.10 8.73 16.43
CA GLY A 261 12.06 9.57 15.69
C GLY A 261 11.63 11.03 15.71
N ASN A 262 11.59 11.70 14.58
CA ASN A 262 11.10 13.08 14.51
C ASN A 262 9.59 13.21 14.82
N LYS A 263 8.87 12.11 14.73
CA LYS A 263 7.47 12.01 15.14
C LYS A 263 7.29 10.81 16.05
N ASP A 264 6.76 11.03 17.25
CA ASP A 264 6.43 9.96 18.18
C ASP A 264 4.91 9.77 18.23
N ALA A 265 4.44 8.54 18.11
CA ALA A 265 3.05 8.17 18.27
C ALA A 265 2.89 6.68 18.57
N ASN A 266 1.83 6.35 19.32
CA ASN A 266 1.44 4.97 19.57
C ASN A 266 -0.03 4.78 19.21
N TYR A 267 -0.36 3.65 18.60
CA TYR A 267 -1.72 3.28 18.21
C TYR A 267 -1.98 1.85 18.69
N ALA A 268 -3.11 1.64 19.32
CA ALA A 268 -3.58 0.32 19.72
C ALA A 268 -4.98 0.07 19.17
N LEU A 269 -5.24 -1.17 18.76
CA LEU A 269 -6.54 -1.68 18.35
C LEU A 269 -6.78 -2.99 19.09
N VAL A 270 -7.93 -3.11 19.74
CA VAL A 270 -8.37 -4.33 20.43
C VAL A 270 -9.78 -4.71 19.98
#